data_2173dc8555bddc606539cfb98bd0b48d
#
_entry.id   2173dc8555bddc606539cfb98bd0b48d
#
_cell.length_a   1.000
_cell.length_b   1.000
_cell.length_c   1.000
_cell.angle_alpha   90.00
_cell.angle_beta   90.00
_cell.angle_gamma   90.00
#
_symmetry.space_group_name_H-M   'P 1'
#
loop_
_entity.id
_entity.type
_entity.pdbx_description
1 polymer ?
#
loop_
_entity_poly.entity_id
_entity_poly.type
_entity_poly.pdbx_seq_one_letter_code
_entity_poly.pdbx_strand_id
1 'polypeptide(L)'
;MSSYYESEDLKQFGNIGQHAKNLADDFFKYYGDVTGVDGALSKREKALIALVVAHAGKCPYCIDAYTTQCLETGSNPEQMME
;
A
#
# COMPACT_ATOMS: atom_id res chain seq x y z
N MET A 1 14.78 -0.12 -17.78
CA MET A 1 14.36 -1.51 -17.58
C MET A 1 12.86 -1.62 -17.73
N SER A 2 12.43 -2.55 -18.50
CA SER A 2 10.99 -2.78 -18.57
C SER A 2 10.60 -3.73 -17.44
N SER A 3 9.53 -3.40 -16.77
CA SER A 3 8.86 -4.29 -15.84
C SER A 3 7.50 -4.62 -16.45
N TYR A 4 6.81 -5.62 -15.91
CA TYR A 4 5.51 -5.97 -16.42
C TYR A 4 4.39 -5.13 -15.78
N TYR A 5 4.74 -4.02 -15.20
CA TYR A 5 3.76 -3.04 -14.76
C TYR A 5 4.38 -1.64 -14.84
N GLU A 6 3.55 -0.63 -14.85
CA GLU A 6 3.95 0.77 -14.80
C GLU A 6 3.53 1.36 -13.45
N SER A 7 4.44 2.08 -12.79
CA SER A 7 4.11 2.72 -11.50
C SER A 7 2.91 3.66 -11.62
N GLU A 8 2.72 4.27 -12.78
CA GLU A 8 1.57 5.16 -13.01
C GLU A 8 0.24 4.43 -12.93
N ASP A 9 0.22 3.12 -13.13
CA ASP A 9 -1.01 2.33 -13.03
C ASP A 9 -1.59 2.33 -11.62
N LEU A 10 -0.79 2.61 -10.60
CA LEU A 10 -1.29 2.78 -9.23
C LEU A 10 -2.37 3.86 -9.15
N LYS A 11 -2.26 4.89 -9.97
CA LYS A 11 -3.23 5.99 -9.98
C LYS A 11 -4.59 5.53 -10.48
N GLN A 12 -4.65 4.44 -11.22
CA GLN A 12 -5.88 3.93 -11.79
C GLN A 12 -6.67 3.05 -10.83
N PHE A 13 -6.11 2.71 -9.69
CA PHE A 13 -6.81 1.90 -8.70
C PHE A 13 -8.08 2.59 -8.21
N GLY A 14 -8.09 3.93 -8.18
CA GLY A 14 -9.28 4.70 -7.85
C GLY A 14 -10.42 4.55 -8.85
N ASN A 15 -10.11 4.13 -10.08
CA ASN A 15 -11.13 3.96 -11.12
C ASN A 15 -12.08 2.79 -10.84
N ILE A 16 -11.72 1.90 -9.94
CA ILE A 16 -12.59 0.81 -9.49
C ILE A 16 -13.93 1.37 -8.99
N GLY A 17 -13.90 2.54 -8.35
CA GLY A 17 -15.10 3.19 -7.85
C GLY A 17 -16.13 3.56 -8.90
N GLN A 18 -15.74 3.60 -10.18
CA GLN A 18 -16.68 3.91 -11.27
C GLN A 18 -17.66 2.76 -11.51
N HIS A 19 -17.34 1.56 -11.10
CA HIS A 19 -18.16 0.39 -11.36
C HIS A 19 -19.05 0.00 -10.18
N ALA A 20 -18.66 0.35 -8.97
CA ALA A 20 -19.45 0.04 -7.77
C ALA A 20 -19.09 1.05 -6.69
N LYS A 21 -19.54 2.29 -6.88
CA LYS A 21 -19.07 3.42 -6.07
C LYS A 21 -19.28 3.21 -4.57
N ASN A 22 -20.47 2.77 -4.16
CA ASN A 22 -20.74 2.61 -2.74
C ASN A 22 -19.85 1.54 -2.09
N LEU A 23 -19.65 0.42 -2.77
CA LEU A 23 -18.81 -0.65 -2.27
C LEU A 23 -17.35 -0.24 -2.26
N ALA A 24 -16.91 0.46 -3.29
CA ALA A 24 -15.54 0.96 -3.37
C ALA A 24 -15.27 1.99 -2.28
N ASP A 25 -16.20 2.92 -2.05
CA ASP A 25 -16.06 3.93 -1.00
C ASP A 25 -15.94 3.26 0.38
N ASP A 26 -16.79 2.27 0.64
CA ASP A 26 -16.73 1.53 1.91
C ASP A 26 -15.41 0.79 2.06
N PHE A 27 -14.96 0.15 0.99
CA PHE A 27 -13.69 -0.57 1.01
C PHE A 27 -12.51 0.38 1.25
N PHE A 28 -12.46 1.48 0.51
CA PHE A 28 -11.32 2.40 0.66
C PHE A 28 -11.32 3.12 1.99
N LYS A 29 -12.50 3.36 2.56
CA LYS A 29 -12.57 3.91 3.91
C LYS A 29 -12.00 2.91 4.92
N TYR A 30 -12.42 1.67 4.84
CA TYR A 30 -11.91 0.62 5.72
C TYR A 30 -10.40 0.44 5.54
N TYR A 31 -9.96 0.37 4.30
CA TYR A 31 -8.56 0.22 3.96
C TYR A 31 -7.72 1.36 4.54
N GLY A 32 -8.19 2.60 4.39
CA GLY A 32 -7.51 3.76 4.93
C GLY A 32 -7.48 3.77 6.45
N ASP A 33 -8.58 3.36 7.09
CA ASP A 33 -8.65 3.28 8.55
C ASP A 33 -7.71 2.22 9.10
N VAL A 34 -7.54 1.12 8.38
CA VAL A 34 -6.64 0.04 8.81
C VAL A 34 -5.19 0.38 8.57
N THR A 35 -4.87 0.90 7.39
CA THR A 35 -3.47 1.04 6.95
C THR A 35 -2.90 2.44 7.12
N GLY A 36 -3.74 3.44 7.14
CA GLY A 36 -3.31 4.84 7.05
C GLY A 36 -3.33 5.62 8.36
N VAL A 37 -3.77 5.04 9.47
CA VAL A 37 -3.83 5.73 10.74
C VAL A 37 -3.20 4.88 11.84
N ASP A 38 -2.72 5.54 12.89
CA ASP A 38 -2.20 4.85 14.06
C ASP A 38 -3.34 4.19 14.83
N GLY A 39 -3.09 2.98 15.29
CA GLY A 39 -4.01 2.25 16.14
C GLY A 39 -3.19 1.53 17.19
N ALA A 40 -3.55 0.28 17.48
CA ALA A 40 -2.71 -0.57 18.33
C ALA A 40 -1.32 -0.72 17.74
N LEU A 41 -1.23 -0.71 16.41
CA LEU A 41 0.03 -0.62 15.69
C LEU A 41 0.15 0.78 15.08
N SER A 42 1.37 1.29 15.00
CA SER A 42 1.63 2.58 14.35
C SER A 42 1.50 2.46 12.84
N LYS A 43 1.33 3.59 12.16
CA LYS A 43 1.35 3.61 10.69
C LYS A 43 2.63 3.00 10.13
N ARG A 44 3.76 3.27 10.78
CA ARG A 44 5.06 2.73 10.36
C ARG A 44 5.09 1.21 10.46
N GLU A 45 4.59 0.66 11.56
CA GLU A 45 4.52 -0.79 11.74
C GLU A 45 3.61 -1.42 10.70
N LYS A 46 2.45 -0.80 10.46
CA LYS A 46 1.50 -1.28 9.45
C LYS A 46 2.10 -1.27 8.05
N ALA A 47 2.85 -0.21 7.72
CA ALA A 47 3.51 -0.11 6.42
C ALA A 47 4.58 -1.20 6.24
N LEU A 48 5.36 -1.48 7.26
CA LEU A 48 6.38 -2.53 7.21
C LEU A 48 5.75 -3.91 7.04
N ILE A 49 4.66 -4.19 7.76
CA ILE A 49 3.93 -5.45 7.63
C ILE A 49 3.37 -5.58 6.22
N ALA A 50 2.77 -4.52 5.69
CA ALA A 50 2.20 -4.53 4.35
C ALA A 50 3.28 -4.76 3.29
N LEU A 51 4.46 -4.21 3.47
CA LEU A 51 5.58 -4.40 2.54
C LEU A 51 6.00 -5.88 2.50
N VAL A 52 6.08 -6.53 3.65
CA VAL A 52 6.41 -7.96 3.72
C VAL A 52 5.36 -8.80 3.01
N VAL A 53 4.09 -8.53 3.27
CA VAL A 53 2.98 -9.24 2.63
C VAL A 53 3.01 -9.05 1.12
N ALA A 54 3.32 -7.83 0.66
CA ALA A 54 3.41 -7.52 -0.76
C ALA A 54 4.50 -8.34 -1.44
N HIS A 55 5.64 -8.53 -0.79
CA HIS A 55 6.72 -9.36 -1.33
C HIS A 55 6.33 -10.83 -1.35
N ALA A 56 5.72 -11.32 -0.27
CA ALA A 56 5.28 -12.72 -0.20
C ALA A 56 4.25 -13.02 -1.28
N GLY A 57 3.35 -12.08 -1.55
CA GLY A 57 2.32 -12.21 -2.58
C GLY A 57 2.82 -11.89 -3.98
N LYS A 58 4.06 -11.42 -4.12
CA LYS A 58 4.65 -11.04 -5.42
C LYS A 58 3.79 -10.03 -6.17
N CYS A 59 3.35 -8.99 -5.47
CA CYS A 59 2.51 -7.93 -6.03
C CYS A 59 3.38 -6.70 -6.34
N PRO A 60 3.77 -6.45 -7.60
CA PRO A 60 4.64 -5.32 -7.91
C PRO A 60 4.05 -3.97 -7.51
N TYR A 61 2.74 -3.78 -7.73
CA TYR A 61 2.07 -2.54 -7.37
C TYR A 61 2.09 -2.31 -5.85
N CYS A 62 1.86 -3.37 -5.09
CA CYS A 62 1.87 -3.29 -3.64
C CYS A 62 3.28 -3.03 -3.10
N ILE A 63 4.29 -3.65 -3.70
CA ILE A 63 5.68 -3.42 -3.32
C ILE A 63 6.04 -1.94 -3.53
N ASP A 64 5.70 -1.39 -4.69
CA ASP A 64 5.94 0.01 -5.00
C ASP A 64 5.22 0.93 -4.00
N ALA A 65 3.93 0.70 -3.81
CA ALA A 65 3.11 1.55 -2.95
C ALA A 65 3.59 1.50 -1.49
N TYR A 66 3.88 0.32 -0.96
CA TYR A 66 4.25 0.19 0.44
C TYR A 66 5.70 0.53 0.71
N THR A 67 6.58 0.42 -0.29
CA THR A 67 7.95 0.95 -0.17
C THR A 67 7.89 2.46 0.07
N THR A 68 7.11 3.16 -0.73
CA THR A 68 6.92 4.61 -0.56
C THR A 68 6.33 4.93 0.81
N GLN A 69 5.31 4.18 1.22
CA GLN A 69 4.64 4.42 2.49
C GLN A 69 5.56 4.17 3.68
N CYS A 70 6.41 3.16 3.61
CA CYS A 70 7.41 2.92 4.65
C CYS A 70 8.33 4.13 4.82
N LEU A 71 8.83 4.67 3.72
CA LEU A 71 9.71 5.84 3.77
C LEU A 71 8.98 7.06 4.31
N GLU A 72 7.73 7.28 3.90
CA GLU A 72 6.91 8.40 4.35
C GLU A 72 6.57 8.33 5.84
N THR A 73 6.51 7.14 6.40
CA THR A 73 6.16 6.94 7.82
C THR A 73 7.37 6.79 8.73
N GLY A 74 8.56 7.05 8.21
CA GLY A 74 9.78 7.13 9.01
C GLY A 74 10.64 5.89 9.08
N SER A 75 10.33 4.87 8.27
CA SER A 75 11.21 3.71 8.17
C SER A 75 12.44 4.05 7.32
N ASN A 76 13.53 3.38 7.60
CA ASN A 76 14.75 3.54 6.81
C ASN A 76 15.00 2.25 6.00
N PRO A 77 15.90 2.30 4.99
CA PRO A 77 16.16 1.11 4.17
C PRO A 77 16.61 -0.10 4.95
N GLU A 78 17.35 0.10 6.02
CA GLU A 78 17.83 -1.02 6.85
C GLU A 78 16.68 -1.74 7.53
N GLN A 79 15.73 -0.97 8.07
CA GLN A 79 14.53 -1.54 8.68
C GLN A 79 13.67 -2.28 7.66
N MET A 80 13.58 -1.73 6.45
CA MET A 80 12.79 -2.35 5.38
C MET A 80 13.40 -3.65 4.90
N MET A 81 14.73 -3.77 4.94
CA MET A 81 15.43 -5.00 4.55
C MET A 81 15.36 -6.08 5.62
N GLU A 82 15.20 -5.70 6.85
CA GLU A 82 15.13 -6.65 7.97
C GLU A 82 13.76 -7.30 8.05
#